data_30dc0dcc64b3a8de421b75db8658a18d
#
_entry.id   30dc0dcc64b3a8de421b75db8658a18d
#
_cell.length_a   1.000
_cell.length_b   1.000
_cell.length_c   1.000
_cell.angle_alpha   90.00
_cell.angle_beta   90.00
_cell.angle_gamma   90.00
#
_symmetry.space_group_name_H-M   'P 1'
#
loop_
_entity.id
_entity.type
_entity.pdbx_description
1 polymer ?
#
loop_
_entity_poly.entity_id
_entity_poly.type
_entity_poly.pdbx_seq_one_letter_code
_entity_poly.pdbx_strand_id
1 'polypeptide(L)'
;MSKTPTDNTLQAIISHAKEYGFVFPSSEIYDGLSAVYDYGPYGSQLKKNIRDYWWNSMTQMNENIVGIDAAIFMHPTAWKASGHVDSFSDPLIDNKDSKKRYRVDHLIEGHAEKLIQNGDQAAADKLIADMDALLANDDYVGLKKLIDDHKIHCSVSGTGNWTEIRQFNLMFSTELGSVTDEASTIYLRPETAQGIFVNFLNVQKTARMKIPFGIAQTGKAFRNEIVARQFIFRMREFEQMEMQF
;
A
#
# COMPACT_ATOMS: atom_id res chain seq x y z
N MET A 1 0.76 -18.27 -24.75
CA MET A 1 1.12 -18.31 -23.32
C MET A 1 0.04 -19.10 -22.59
N SER A 2 0.35 -20.29 -22.09
CA SER A 2 -0.59 -21.07 -21.29
C SER A 2 -0.72 -20.37 -19.92
N LYS A 3 -1.94 -19.96 -19.56
CA LYS A 3 -2.23 -19.43 -18.23
C LYS A 3 -1.93 -20.52 -17.20
N THR A 4 -1.17 -20.18 -16.17
CA THR A 4 -0.94 -21.08 -15.03
C THR A 4 -2.28 -21.40 -14.36
N PRO A 5 -2.47 -22.60 -13.76
CA PRO A 5 -3.71 -22.97 -13.07
C PRO A 5 -4.16 -21.98 -11.99
N THR A 6 -3.22 -21.27 -11.36
CA THR A 6 -3.47 -20.19 -10.38
C THR A 6 -4.19 -18.97 -10.95
N ASP A 7 -3.89 -18.56 -12.18
CA ASP A 7 -4.55 -17.43 -12.84
C ASP A 7 -6.03 -17.68 -13.08
N ASN A 8 -6.41 -18.90 -13.43
CA ASN A 8 -7.81 -19.26 -13.67
C ASN A 8 -8.63 -19.25 -12.36
N THR A 9 -8.04 -19.64 -11.23
CA THR A 9 -8.72 -19.65 -9.93
C THR A 9 -9.00 -18.23 -9.43
N LEU A 10 -8.03 -17.32 -9.52
CA LEU A 10 -8.22 -15.92 -9.12
C LEU A 10 -9.29 -15.22 -9.97
N GLN A 11 -9.27 -15.44 -11.29
CA GLN A 11 -10.28 -14.87 -12.19
C GLN A 11 -11.69 -15.41 -11.88
N ALA A 12 -11.81 -16.69 -11.56
CA ALA A 12 -13.09 -17.28 -11.16
C ALA A 12 -13.62 -16.66 -9.86
N ILE A 13 -12.75 -16.45 -8.86
CA ILE A 13 -13.10 -15.79 -7.60
C ILE A 13 -13.54 -14.35 -7.84
N ILE A 14 -12.83 -13.59 -8.67
CA ILE A 14 -13.17 -12.21 -9.03
C ILE A 14 -14.55 -12.14 -9.70
N SER A 15 -14.80 -13.00 -10.68
CA SER A 15 -16.08 -13.08 -11.37
C SER A 15 -17.22 -13.42 -10.43
N HIS A 16 -17.03 -14.43 -9.58
CA HIS A 16 -17.99 -14.82 -8.54
C HIS A 16 -18.27 -13.68 -7.57
N ALA A 17 -17.23 -13.01 -7.07
CA ALA A 17 -17.39 -11.92 -6.12
C ALA A 17 -18.20 -10.74 -6.68
N LYS A 18 -18.05 -10.45 -7.98
CA LYS A 18 -18.83 -9.42 -8.67
C LYS A 18 -20.26 -9.88 -8.92
N GLU A 19 -20.44 -11.06 -9.49
CA GLU A 19 -21.74 -11.60 -9.86
C GLU A 19 -22.69 -11.73 -8.65
N TYR A 20 -22.17 -12.17 -7.52
CA TYR A 20 -22.98 -12.41 -6.31
C TYR A 20 -23.00 -11.23 -5.32
N GLY A 21 -22.53 -10.06 -5.71
CA GLY A 21 -22.64 -8.84 -4.91
C GLY A 21 -21.76 -8.83 -3.67
N PHE A 22 -20.57 -9.43 -3.73
CA PHE A 22 -19.57 -9.28 -2.68
C PHE A 22 -18.78 -8.01 -2.85
N VAL A 23 -18.26 -7.76 -4.05
CA VAL A 23 -17.37 -6.62 -4.33
C VAL A 23 -17.59 -6.13 -5.74
N PHE A 24 -17.67 -4.81 -5.93
CA PHE A 24 -17.69 -4.16 -7.25
C PHE A 24 -16.63 -3.06 -7.32
N PRO A 25 -16.18 -2.65 -8.52
CA PRO A 25 -15.42 -1.43 -8.68
C PRO A 25 -16.22 -0.23 -8.17
N SER A 26 -15.60 0.64 -7.39
CA SER A 26 -16.28 1.85 -6.92
C SER A 26 -16.63 2.75 -8.09
N SER A 27 -17.84 3.29 -8.08
CA SER A 27 -18.36 4.17 -9.16
C SER A 27 -18.38 3.50 -10.54
N GLU A 28 -18.74 2.22 -10.62
CA GLU A 28 -18.72 1.43 -11.86
C GLU A 28 -19.55 2.04 -13.00
N ILE A 29 -20.61 2.80 -12.69
CA ILE A 29 -21.40 3.54 -13.68
C ILE A 29 -20.61 4.62 -14.44
N TYR A 30 -19.41 4.97 -13.95
CA TYR A 30 -18.47 5.90 -14.58
C TYR A 30 -17.14 5.21 -14.90
N ASP A 31 -17.17 3.95 -15.32
CA ASP A 31 -16.02 3.09 -15.61
C ASP A 31 -15.14 2.71 -14.41
N GLY A 32 -15.59 3.04 -13.20
CA GLY A 32 -14.92 2.71 -11.95
C GLY A 32 -13.68 3.54 -11.64
N LEU A 33 -13.28 3.54 -10.36
CA LEU A 33 -12.02 4.12 -9.92
C LEU A 33 -11.01 2.99 -9.64
N SER A 34 -9.85 3.07 -10.27
CA SER A 34 -8.82 2.02 -10.16
C SER A 34 -8.41 1.76 -8.71
N ALA A 35 -8.44 0.49 -8.30
CA ALA A 35 -8.06 0.01 -6.96
C ALA A 35 -8.89 0.59 -5.82
N VAL A 36 -10.10 1.00 -6.09
CA VAL A 36 -11.11 1.35 -5.10
C VAL A 36 -12.33 0.47 -5.36
N TYR A 37 -12.87 -0.13 -4.31
CA TYR A 37 -13.96 -1.11 -4.40
C TYR A 37 -15.04 -0.81 -3.38
N ASP A 38 -16.28 -1.04 -3.78
CA ASP A 38 -17.44 -1.04 -2.92
C ASP A 38 -17.78 -2.48 -2.52
N TYR A 39 -18.14 -2.68 -1.26
CA TYR A 39 -18.63 -3.96 -0.77
C TYR A 39 -20.15 -4.01 -0.91
N GLY A 40 -20.63 -4.92 -1.72
CA GLY A 40 -22.06 -5.14 -1.93
C GLY A 40 -22.76 -5.79 -0.71
N PRO A 41 -24.04 -6.17 -0.84
CA PRO A 41 -24.82 -6.67 0.29
C PRO A 41 -24.18 -7.84 1.04
N TYR A 42 -23.68 -8.84 0.32
CA TYR A 42 -23.00 -9.99 0.94
C TYR A 42 -21.59 -9.64 1.42
N GLY A 43 -20.86 -8.84 0.66
CA GLY A 43 -19.50 -8.42 1.02
C GLY A 43 -19.49 -7.55 2.28
N SER A 44 -20.41 -6.61 2.40
CA SER A 44 -20.51 -5.74 3.58
C SER A 44 -20.88 -6.53 4.85
N GLN A 45 -21.78 -7.51 4.73
CA GLN A 45 -22.12 -8.37 5.85
C GLN A 45 -20.97 -9.28 6.26
N LEU A 46 -20.28 -9.90 5.29
CA LEU A 46 -19.11 -10.74 5.55
C LEU A 46 -17.99 -9.93 6.22
N LYS A 47 -17.70 -8.76 5.68
CA LYS A 47 -16.71 -7.83 6.24
C LYS A 47 -17.04 -7.42 7.67
N LYS A 48 -18.31 -7.08 7.93
CA LYS A 48 -18.80 -6.75 9.27
C LYS A 48 -18.60 -7.92 10.23
N ASN A 49 -18.98 -9.13 9.84
CA ASN A 49 -18.87 -10.32 10.67
C ASN A 49 -17.40 -10.61 11.04
N ILE A 50 -16.48 -10.49 10.07
CA ILE A 50 -15.02 -10.67 10.31
C ILE A 50 -14.51 -9.61 11.30
N ARG A 51 -14.85 -8.34 11.09
CA ARG A 51 -14.45 -7.25 11.96
C ARG A 51 -14.97 -7.41 13.38
N ASP A 52 -16.25 -7.71 13.53
CA ASP A 52 -16.89 -7.86 14.84
C ASP A 52 -16.34 -9.08 15.59
N TYR A 53 -16.08 -10.19 14.87
CA TYR A 53 -15.42 -11.36 15.44
C TYR A 53 -14.01 -11.03 15.97
N TRP A 54 -13.19 -10.35 15.14
CA TRP A 54 -11.85 -9.96 15.54
C TRP A 54 -11.87 -8.97 16.73
N TRP A 55 -12.73 -7.96 16.67
CA TRP A 55 -12.89 -6.96 17.73
C TRP A 55 -13.25 -7.62 19.06
N ASN A 56 -14.25 -8.46 19.06
CA ASN A 56 -14.69 -9.17 20.25
C ASN A 56 -13.59 -10.11 20.77
N SER A 57 -12.90 -10.82 19.90
CA SER A 57 -11.78 -11.69 20.27
C SER A 57 -10.67 -10.92 20.95
N MET A 58 -10.35 -9.72 20.50
CA MET A 58 -9.29 -8.90 21.10
C MET A 58 -9.77 -8.23 22.40
N THR A 59 -10.89 -7.50 22.36
CA THR A 59 -11.28 -6.59 23.46
C THR A 59 -12.21 -7.21 24.51
N GLN A 60 -12.86 -8.35 24.21
CA GLN A 60 -13.77 -9.01 25.14
C GLN A 60 -13.20 -10.28 25.76
N MET A 61 -12.30 -10.95 25.06
CA MET A 61 -11.70 -12.20 25.55
C MET A 61 -10.35 -11.99 26.26
N ASN A 62 -9.80 -10.78 26.25
CA ASN A 62 -8.55 -10.42 26.90
C ASN A 62 -8.75 -9.19 27.79
N GLU A 63 -8.55 -9.37 29.08
CA GLU A 63 -8.78 -8.30 30.09
C GLU A 63 -7.78 -7.15 29.97
N ASN A 64 -6.62 -7.40 29.36
CA ASN A 64 -5.55 -6.42 29.18
C ASN A 64 -5.46 -5.85 27.78
N ILE A 65 -6.52 -5.97 26.98
CA ILE A 65 -6.64 -5.33 25.67
C ILE A 65 -7.91 -4.46 25.63
N VAL A 66 -7.72 -3.19 25.31
CA VAL A 66 -8.80 -2.22 25.18
C VAL A 66 -8.87 -1.66 23.78
N GLY A 67 -10.01 -1.15 23.37
CA GLY A 67 -10.23 -0.61 22.04
C GLY A 67 -10.17 0.91 21.98
N ILE A 68 -9.75 1.46 20.83
CA ILE A 68 -9.89 2.88 20.47
C ILE A 68 -10.46 3.03 19.07
N ASP A 69 -10.96 4.21 18.76
CA ASP A 69 -11.28 4.67 17.42
C ASP A 69 -10.61 6.02 17.20
N ALA A 70 -9.36 6.01 16.72
CA ALA A 70 -8.60 7.22 16.45
C ALA A 70 -9.02 7.85 15.11
N ALA A 71 -8.93 9.18 15.03
CA ALA A 71 -9.27 9.92 13.83
C ALA A 71 -8.40 9.51 12.63
N ILE A 72 -8.97 9.60 11.42
CA ILE A 72 -8.24 9.42 10.15
C ILE A 72 -7.26 10.55 9.95
N PHE A 73 -7.71 11.79 10.19
CA PHE A 73 -6.84 12.97 10.15
C PHE A 73 -6.09 13.11 11.45
N MET A 74 -4.77 13.13 11.35
CA MET A 74 -3.87 13.30 12.47
C MET A 74 -2.95 14.50 12.22
N HIS A 75 -2.42 15.07 13.29
CA HIS A 75 -1.47 16.17 13.16
C HIS A 75 -0.26 15.75 12.29
N PRO A 76 0.16 16.55 11.30
CA PRO A 76 1.25 16.20 10.38
C PRO A 76 2.55 15.76 11.06
N THR A 77 2.83 16.29 12.26
CA THR A 77 3.99 15.89 13.05
C THR A 77 4.01 14.40 13.40
N ALA A 78 2.85 13.75 13.56
CA ALA A 78 2.78 12.31 13.81
C ALA A 78 3.36 11.52 12.64
N TRP A 79 3.03 11.93 11.41
CA TRP A 79 3.52 11.29 10.19
C TRP A 79 4.98 11.61 9.89
N LYS A 80 5.43 12.81 10.24
CA LYS A 80 6.85 13.17 10.15
C LYS A 80 7.68 12.39 11.17
N ALA A 81 7.24 12.30 12.42
CA ALA A 81 7.92 11.56 13.47
C ALA A 81 8.01 10.06 13.19
N SER A 82 7.02 9.49 12.51
CA SER A 82 7.00 8.08 12.10
C SER A 82 7.72 7.80 10.76
N GLY A 83 8.27 8.84 10.10
CA GLY A 83 8.99 8.73 8.83
C GLY A 83 8.09 8.62 7.58
N HIS A 84 6.77 8.60 7.73
CA HIS A 84 5.86 8.45 6.58
C HIS A 84 5.90 9.62 5.60
N VAL A 85 6.19 10.83 6.07
CA VAL A 85 6.31 12.00 5.16
C VAL A 85 7.57 11.91 4.32
N ASP A 86 8.67 11.46 4.92
CA ASP A 86 9.99 11.52 4.31
C ASP A 86 10.38 10.23 3.57
N SER A 87 9.93 9.05 4.04
CA SER A 87 10.42 7.75 3.58
C SER A 87 9.35 6.83 3.01
N PHE A 88 8.05 7.17 3.11
CA PHE A 88 6.98 6.34 2.58
C PHE A 88 6.73 6.66 1.11
N SER A 89 7.72 6.36 0.28
CA SER A 89 7.70 6.66 -1.15
C SER A 89 8.21 5.49 -1.98
N ASP A 90 7.63 5.33 -3.17
CA ASP A 90 8.11 4.39 -4.18
C ASP A 90 8.96 5.13 -5.23
N PRO A 91 10.13 4.61 -5.63
CA PRO A 91 10.87 5.11 -6.77
C PRO A 91 10.17 4.71 -8.07
N LEU A 92 9.80 5.69 -8.89
CA LEU A 92 9.04 5.49 -10.12
C LEU A 92 9.80 5.95 -11.34
N ILE A 93 9.60 5.22 -12.43
CA ILE A 93 10.13 5.53 -13.75
C ILE A 93 9.03 5.35 -14.80
N ASP A 94 8.94 6.28 -15.75
CA ASP A 94 7.99 6.22 -16.84
C ASP A 94 8.71 5.85 -18.15
N ASN A 95 8.13 4.95 -18.93
CA ASN A 95 8.59 4.74 -20.30
C ASN A 95 7.90 5.74 -21.23
N LYS A 96 8.70 6.56 -21.94
CA LYS A 96 8.21 7.68 -22.76
C LYS A 96 7.39 7.22 -23.97
N ASP A 97 7.67 6.01 -24.47
CA ASP A 97 7.01 5.49 -25.67
C ASP A 97 5.66 4.83 -25.35
N SER A 98 5.63 3.97 -24.33
CA SER A 98 4.40 3.28 -23.91
C SER A 98 3.51 4.10 -22.98
N LYS A 99 4.01 5.20 -22.41
CA LYS A 99 3.36 6.00 -21.36
C LYS A 99 3.03 5.18 -20.10
N LYS A 100 3.71 4.04 -19.92
CA LYS A 100 3.52 3.17 -18.77
C LYS A 100 4.48 3.55 -17.65
N ARG A 101 3.96 3.53 -16.43
CA ARG A 101 4.69 3.77 -15.19
C ARG A 101 5.06 2.45 -14.52
N TYR A 102 6.26 2.39 -13.98
CA TYR A 102 6.82 1.23 -13.29
C TYR A 102 7.43 1.66 -11.97
N ARG A 103 7.34 0.80 -10.96
CA ARG A 103 8.24 0.86 -9.81
C ARG A 103 9.60 0.36 -10.26
N VAL A 104 10.63 1.05 -9.85
CA VAL A 104 12.00 0.76 -10.26
C VAL A 104 12.47 -0.61 -9.77
N ASP A 105 12.19 -0.93 -8.50
CA ASP A 105 12.49 -2.23 -7.91
C ASP A 105 11.85 -3.38 -8.69
N HIS A 106 10.53 -3.34 -8.91
CA HIS A 106 9.84 -4.38 -9.67
C HIS A 106 10.30 -4.49 -11.13
N LEU A 107 10.73 -3.38 -11.72
CA LEU A 107 11.27 -3.39 -13.09
C LEU A 107 12.60 -4.14 -13.15
N ILE A 108 13.47 -3.93 -12.17
CA ILE A 108 14.79 -4.57 -12.06
C ILE A 108 14.62 -6.04 -11.64
N GLU A 109 13.77 -6.34 -10.64
CA GLU A 109 13.43 -7.71 -10.23
C GLU A 109 12.91 -8.54 -11.40
N GLY A 110 11.98 -7.99 -12.18
CA GLY A 110 11.45 -8.68 -13.36
C GLY A 110 12.50 -8.92 -14.47
N HIS A 111 13.59 -8.15 -14.50
CA HIS A 111 14.75 -8.44 -15.35
C HIS A 111 15.63 -9.52 -14.75
N ALA A 112 15.87 -9.50 -13.43
CA ALA A 112 16.61 -10.53 -12.72
C ALA A 112 15.95 -11.91 -12.88
N GLU A 113 14.60 -11.99 -12.77
CA GLU A 113 13.86 -13.23 -13.04
C GLU A 113 14.12 -13.80 -14.43
N LYS A 114 14.25 -12.94 -15.46
CA LYS A 114 14.59 -13.38 -16.82
C LYS A 114 16.03 -13.89 -16.92
N LEU A 115 16.97 -13.30 -16.19
CA LEU A 115 18.35 -13.80 -16.12
C LEU A 115 18.37 -15.21 -15.48
N ILE A 116 17.62 -15.43 -14.41
CA ILE A 116 17.47 -16.75 -13.77
C ILE A 116 16.89 -17.78 -14.75
N GLN A 117 15.84 -17.42 -15.48
CA GLN A 117 15.24 -18.30 -16.49
C GLN A 117 16.20 -18.65 -17.61
N ASN A 118 17.15 -17.78 -17.92
CA ASN A 118 18.23 -18.01 -18.89
C ASN A 118 19.44 -18.77 -18.31
N GLY A 119 19.41 -19.13 -17.02
CA GLY A 119 20.46 -19.90 -16.34
C GLY A 119 21.59 -19.04 -15.74
N ASP A 120 21.45 -17.72 -15.69
CA ASP A 120 22.46 -16.80 -15.13
C ASP A 120 22.06 -16.28 -13.74
N GLN A 121 22.08 -17.20 -12.77
CA GLN A 121 21.75 -16.90 -11.37
C GLN A 121 22.74 -15.87 -10.77
N ALA A 122 24.03 -15.97 -11.09
CA ALA A 122 25.05 -15.08 -10.52
C ALA A 122 24.86 -13.61 -10.97
N ALA A 123 24.49 -13.39 -12.24
CA ALA A 123 24.18 -12.05 -12.73
C ALA A 123 22.90 -11.49 -12.10
N ALA A 124 21.89 -12.33 -11.88
CA ALA A 124 20.65 -11.93 -11.20
C ALA A 124 20.91 -11.52 -9.76
N ASP A 125 21.63 -12.32 -8.99
CA ASP A 125 21.96 -12.04 -7.59
C ASP A 125 22.77 -10.74 -7.45
N LYS A 126 23.73 -10.52 -8.36
CA LYS A 126 24.50 -9.28 -8.39
C LYS A 126 23.62 -8.08 -8.71
N LEU A 127 22.74 -8.18 -9.69
CA LEU A 127 21.84 -7.10 -10.09
C LEU A 127 20.92 -6.68 -8.93
N ILE A 128 20.37 -7.65 -8.18
CA ILE A 128 19.56 -7.36 -7.00
C ILE A 128 20.39 -6.72 -5.89
N ALA A 129 21.59 -7.22 -5.60
CA ALA A 129 22.47 -6.64 -4.59
C ALA A 129 22.87 -5.19 -4.92
N ASP A 130 23.18 -4.90 -6.19
CA ASP A 130 23.51 -3.55 -6.67
C ASP A 130 22.27 -2.62 -6.54
N MET A 131 21.07 -3.11 -6.88
CA MET A 131 19.81 -2.38 -6.70
C MET A 131 19.57 -2.05 -5.23
N ASP A 132 19.65 -3.03 -4.34
CA ASP A 132 19.41 -2.85 -2.91
C ASP A 132 20.37 -1.83 -2.29
N ALA A 133 21.63 -1.87 -2.68
CA ALA A 133 22.65 -0.91 -2.23
C ALA A 133 22.34 0.53 -2.68
N LEU A 134 21.86 0.71 -3.90
CA LEU A 134 21.47 2.01 -4.45
C LEU A 134 20.18 2.54 -3.81
N LEU A 135 19.21 1.67 -3.58
CA LEU A 135 17.95 2.00 -2.88
C LEU A 135 18.21 2.42 -1.42
N ALA A 136 19.09 1.72 -0.72
CA ALA A 136 19.44 2.04 0.67
C ALA A 136 20.11 3.42 0.82
N ASN A 137 20.69 3.96 -0.25
CA ASN A 137 21.35 5.27 -0.28
C ASN A 137 20.52 6.34 -1.02
N ASP A 138 19.29 6.05 -1.43
CA ASP A 138 18.45 6.93 -2.25
C ASP A 138 19.15 7.43 -3.54
N ASP A 139 20.07 6.61 -4.09
CA ASP A 139 20.81 6.94 -5.32
C ASP A 139 19.99 6.63 -6.57
N TYR A 140 19.06 7.51 -6.89
CA TYR A 140 18.20 7.38 -8.08
C TYR A 140 18.93 7.56 -9.40
N VAL A 141 20.06 8.29 -9.40
CA VAL A 141 20.92 8.43 -10.57
C VAL A 141 21.64 7.12 -10.85
N GLY A 142 22.19 6.49 -9.81
CA GLY A 142 22.78 5.16 -9.90
C GLY A 142 21.77 4.10 -10.35
N LEU A 143 20.57 4.11 -9.81
CA LEU A 143 19.49 3.21 -10.25
C LEU A 143 19.10 3.40 -11.71
N LYS A 144 19.02 4.64 -12.18
CA LYS A 144 18.75 4.92 -13.60
C LYS A 144 19.86 4.38 -14.48
N LYS A 145 21.11 4.58 -14.08
CA LYS A 145 22.28 4.04 -14.77
C LYS A 145 22.28 2.52 -14.79
N LEU A 146 21.93 1.87 -13.68
CA LEU A 146 21.80 0.41 -13.58
C LEU A 146 20.80 -0.13 -14.61
N ILE A 147 19.64 0.53 -14.75
CA ILE A 147 18.61 0.19 -15.74
C ILE A 147 19.17 0.31 -17.17
N ASP A 148 19.90 1.38 -17.46
CA ASP A 148 20.46 1.63 -18.78
C ASP A 148 21.59 0.65 -19.12
N ASP A 149 22.52 0.39 -18.18
CA ASP A 149 23.67 -0.51 -18.36
C ASP A 149 23.20 -1.96 -18.61
N HIS A 150 22.16 -2.40 -17.91
CA HIS A 150 21.56 -3.73 -18.11
C HIS A 150 20.55 -3.77 -19.26
N LYS A 151 20.35 -2.67 -20.00
CA LYS A 151 19.42 -2.55 -21.13
C LYS A 151 18.04 -3.07 -20.78
N ILE A 152 17.55 -2.69 -19.61
CA ILE A 152 16.23 -3.10 -19.16
C ILE A 152 15.16 -2.36 -19.98
N HIS A 153 14.39 -3.10 -20.74
CA HIS A 153 13.39 -2.56 -21.64
C HIS A 153 11.96 -2.69 -21.09
N CYS A 154 11.11 -1.76 -21.48
CA CYS A 154 9.69 -1.80 -21.18
C CYS A 154 9.05 -3.03 -21.83
N SER A 155 8.29 -3.80 -21.07
CA SER A 155 7.59 -5.00 -21.55
C SER A 155 6.48 -4.70 -22.56
N VAL A 156 6.03 -3.45 -22.66
CA VAL A 156 4.94 -3.03 -23.56
C VAL A 156 5.46 -2.45 -24.87
N SER A 157 6.42 -1.49 -24.81
CA SER A 157 7.00 -0.86 -26.00
C SER A 157 8.22 -1.57 -26.54
N GLY A 158 8.89 -2.41 -25.74
CA GLY A 158 10.17 -3.01 -26.10
C GLY A 158 11.36 -2.06 -26.10
N THR A 159 11.18 -0.81 -25.64
CA THR A 159 12.21 0.22 -25.66
C THR A 159 12.75 0.53 -24.27
N GLY A 160 14.00 1.02 -24.19
CA GLY A 160 14.65 1.55 -22.99
C GLY A 160 14.51 3.08 -22.85
N ASN A 161 13.52 3.71 -23.49
CA ASN A 161 13.35 5.17 -23.46
C ASN A 161 12.65 5.60 -22.15
N TRP A 162 13.45 5.64 -21.07
CA TRP A 162 13.00 5.95 -19.72
C TRP A 162 13.10 7.42 -19.37
N THR A 163 12.25 7.90 -18.45
CA THR A 163 12.40 9.20 -17.77
C THR A 163 13.44 9.09 -16.67
N GLU A 164 13.73 10.21 -16.00
CA GLU A 164 14.40 10.17 -14.70
C GLU A 164 13.49 9.51 -13.66
N ILE A 165 14.14 8.90 -12.65
CA ILE A 165 13.43 8.30 -11.50
C ILE A 165 12.92 9.41 -10.59
N ARG A 166 11.70 9.30 -10.13
CA ARG A 166 11.07 10.25 -9.20
C ARG A 166 10.51 9.49 -8.00
N GLN A 167 10.71 10.04 -6.83
CA GLN A 167 10.01 9.57 -5.64
C GLN A 167 8.53 9.91 -5.72
N PHE A 168 7.71 8.96 -5.35
CA PHE A 168 6.27 9.15 -5.26
C PHE A 168 5.80 8.78 -3.86
N ASN A 169 5.37 9.78 -3.10
CA ASN A 169 4.86 9.56 -1.76
C ASN A 169 3.50 8.84 -1.83
N LEU A 170 3.40 7.75 -1.06
CA LEU A 170 2.21 6.91 -1.02
C LEU A 170 1.11 7.46 -0.10
N MET A 171 1.36 8.55 0.63
CA MET A 171 0.33 9.20 1.43
C MET A 171 -0.59 10.05 0.55
N PHE A 172 -1.89 9.90 0.73
CA PHE A 172 -2.84 10.91 0.24
C PHE A 172 -2.76 12.14 1.12
N SER A 173 -2.70 13.31 0.49
CA SER A 173 -2.74 14.61 1.18
C SER A 173 -3.95 15.42 0.75
N THR A 174 -4.39 16.30 1.64
CA THR A 174 -5.38 17.35 1.37
C THR A 174 -5.02 18.60 2.16
N GLU A 175 -5.69 19.68 1.90
CA GLU A 175 -5.46 20.96 2.58
C GLU A 175 -6.58 21.24 3.58
N LEU A 176 -6.20 21.71 4.76
CA LEU A 176 -7.11 22.17 5.80
C LEU A 176 -6.99 23.70 5.91
N GLY A 177 -8.09 24.39 5.72
CA GLY A 177 -8.16 25.84 5.79
C GLY A 177 -8.94 26.45 4.62
N SER A 178 -9.43 27.68 4.80
CA SER A 178 -10.25 28.38 3.82
C SER A 178 -9.47 29.40 2.96
N VAL A 179 -8.22 29.68 3.31
CA VAL A 179 -7.35 30.67 2.63
C VAL A 179 -6.05 30.00 2.24
N THR A 180 -5.64 30.18 0.99
CA THR A 180 -4.47 29.53 0.37
C THR A 180 -3.15 29.81 1.10
N ASP A 181 -3.03 30.94 1.76
CA ASP A 181 -1.81 31.36 2.46
C ASP A 181 -1.67 30.76 3.87
N GLU A 182 -2.74 30.19 4.43
CA GLU A 182 -2.78 29.56 5.75
C GLU A 182 -3.16 28.07 5.69
N ALA A 183 -3.35 27.52 4.49
CA ALA A 183 -3.71 26.12 4.33
C ALA A 183 -2.58 25.20 4.80
N SER A 184 -2.88 24.38 5.78
CA SER A 184 -1.94 23.35 6.23
C SER A 184 -2.20 22.02 5.54
N THR A 185 -1.15 21.44 4.96
CA THR A 185 -1.24 20.09 4.39
C THR A 185 -1.49 19.08 5.51
N ILE A 186 -2.56 18.31 5.36
CA ILE A 186 -2.86 17.17 6.20
C ILE A 186 -2.90 15.89 5.36
N TYR A 187 -2.77 14.76 6.02
CA TYR A 187 -2.67 13.46 5.35
C TYR A 187 -3.79 12.53 5.78
N LEU A 188 -4.27 11.70 4.85
CA LEU A 188 -5.08 10.53 5.18
C LEU A 188 -4.13 9.45 5.73
N ARG A 189 -4.48 8.86 6.86
CA ARG A 189 -3.63 7.85 7.50
C ARG A 189 -3.37 6.66 6.56
N PRO A 190 -2.11 6.25 6.34
CA PRO A 190 -1.75 5.07 5.56
C PRO A 190 -1.84 3.78 6.36
N GLU A 191 -1.94 3.90 7.71
CA GLU A 191 -2.09 2.79 8.65
C GLU A 191 -2.69 3.28 9.98
N THR A 192 -3.10 2.36 10.82
CA THR A 192 -3.79 2.65 12.09
C THR A 192 -2.87 2.68 13.30
N ALA A 193 -1.62 2.21 13.19
CA ALA A 193 -0.68 2.09 14.31
C ALA A 193 -0.40 3.42 15.03
N GLN A 194 -0.15 4.49 14.29
CA GLN A 194 0.18 5.80 14.89
C GLN A 194 -0.96 6.36 15.74
N GLY A 195 -2.21 6.07 15.37
CA GLY A 195 -3.37 6.41 16.19
C GLY A 195 -3.34 5.74 17.56
N ILE A 196 -2.82 4.52 17.63
CA ILE A 196 -2.61 3.80 18.89
C ILE A 196 -1.48 4.46 19.69
N PHE A 197 -0.33 4.70 19.06
CA PHE A 197 0.85 5.24 19.76
C PHE A 197 0.62 6.64 20.32
N VAL A 198 0.05 7.56 19.57
CA VAL A 198 -0.18 8.93 20.04
C VAL A 198 -1.24 8.99 21.17
N ASN A 199 -2.13 8.00 21.23
CA ASN A 199 -3.15 7.91 22.27
C ASN A 199 -2.77 6.99 23.45
N PHE A 200 -1.58 6.40 23.44
CA PHE A 200 -1.17 5.44 24.49
C PHE A 200 -1.39 5.96 25.91
N LEU A 201 -0.89 7.15 26.25
CA LEU A 201 -1.03 7.73 27.59
C LEU A 201 -2.48 8.10 27.92
N ASN A 202 -3.26 8.55 26.93
CA ASN A 202 -4.67 8.84 27.13
C ASN A 202 -5.45 7.56 27.48
N VAL A 203 -5.21 6.49 26.74
CA VAL A 203 -5.86 5.20 26.97
C VAL A 203 -5.43 4.61 28.30
N GLN A 204 -4.13 4.60 28.60
CA GLN A 204 -3.60 4.11 29.88
C GLN A 204 -4.29 4.77 31.07
N LYS A 205 -4.41 6.10 31.05
CA LYS A 205 -5.00 6.87 32.14
C LYS A 205 -6.51 6.66 32.25
N THR A 206 -7.23 6.78 31.15
CA THR A 206 -8.69 6.76 31.13
C THR A 206 -9.25 5.36 31.37
N ALA A 207 -8.62 4.33 30.80
CA ALA A 207 -8.98 2.94 31.03
C ALA A 207 -8.31 2.33 32.27
N ARG A 208 -7.46 3.09 33.01
CA ARG A 208 -6.72 2.65 34.21
C ARG A 208 -5.89 1.38 33.97
N MET A 209 -5.30 1.28 32.77
CA MET A 209 -4.54 0.10 32.36
C MET A 209 -3.17 0.06 33.04
N LYS A 210 -2.75 -1.15 33.40
CA LYS A 210 -1.40 -1.42 33.89
C LYS A 210 -0.59 -2.08 32.78
N ILE A 211 0.69 -1.70 32.67
CA ILE A 211 1.63 -2.34 31.73
C ILE A 211 1.94 -3.77 32.23
N PRO A 212 1.94 -4.78 31.35
CA PRO A 212 1.69 -4.72 29.89
C PRO A 212 0.19 -4.73 29.55
N PHE A 213 -0.19 -3.96 28.53
CA PHE A 213 -1.55 -3.96 27.99
C PHE A 213 -1.53 -3.65 26.48
N GLY A 214 -2.58 -4.07 25.78
CA GLY A 214 -2.75 -3.85 24.35
C GLY A 214 -3.85 -2.84 24.03
N ILE A 215 -3.70 -2.20 22.87
CA ILE A 215 -4.71 -1.30 22.32
C ILE A 215 -5.07 -1.81 20.93
N ALA A 216 -6.36 -2.10 20.72
CA ALA A 216 -6.91 -2.55 19.45
C ALA A 216 -7.64 -1.41 18.74
N GLN A 217 -7.55 -1.38 17.42
CA GLN A 217 -8.26 -0.45 16.56
C GLN A 217 -8.69 -1.13 15.27
N THR A 218 -9.88 -0.75 14.77
CA THR A 218 -10.29 -1.05 13.40
C THR A 218 -10.55 0.25 12.67
N GLY A 219 -10.33 0.30 11.37
CA GLY A 219 -10.71 1.48 10.60
C GLY A 219 -10.05 1.58 9.24
N LYS A 220 -10.49 2.57 8.50
CA LYS A 220 -9.98 2.88 7.16
C LYS A 220 -8.54 3.36 7.19
N ALA A 221 -7.76 2.91 6.20
CA ALA A 221 -6.43 3.40 5.87
C ALA A 221 -6.34 3.62 4.34
N PHE A 222 -5.39 4.45 3.91
CA PHE A 222 -5.34 4.96 2.55
C PHE A 222 -3.89 4.96 2.05
N ARG A 223 -3.66 4.33 0.90
CA ARG A 223 -2.34 4.35 0.25
C ARG A 223 -2.49 4.66 -1.23
N ASN A 224 -1.79 5.65 -1.71
CA ASN A 224 -1.84 6.06 -3.11
C ASN A 224 -1.06 5.08 -4.00
N GLU A 225 -1.54 3.84 -4.04
CA GLU A 225 -0.93 2.74 -4.79
C GLU A 225 -0.91 3.02 -6.29
N ILE A 226 0.25 2.84 -6.92
CA ILE A 226 0.45 3.13 -8.33
C ILE A 226 0.19 1.90 -9.19
N VAL A 227 0.67 0.74 -8.76
CA VAL A 227 0.47 -0.54 -9.45
C VAL A 227 -0.55 -1.37 -8.69
N ALA A 228 -1.80 -0.94 -8.77
CA ALA A 228 -2.91 -1.59 -8.08
C ALA A 228 -3.68 -2.51 -9.05
N ARG A 229 -3.24 -3.76 -9.22
CA ARG A 229 -3.83 -4.72 -10.15
C ARG A 229 -4.26 -6.04 -9.52
N GLN A 230 -4.26 -6.13 -8.19
CA GLN A 230 -4.50 -7.40 -7.48
C GLN A 230 -5.88 -7.45 -6.83
N PHE A 231 -6.94 -6.94 -7.48
CA PHE A 231 -8.29 -6.93 -6.94
C PHE A 231 -8.31 -6.31 -5.55
N ILE A 232 -9.05 -6.88 -4.57
CA ILE A 232 -9.13 -6.38 -3.20
C ILE A 232 -7.86 -6.64 -2.36
N PHE A 233 -6.87 -7.36 -2.89
CA PHE A 233 -5.61 -7.61 -2.19
C PHE A 233 -4.65 -6.40 -2.19
N ARG A 234 -4.88 -5.43 -3.10
CA ARG A 234 -4.12 -4.19 -3.14
C ARG A 234 -5.01 -3.03 -3.54
N MET A 235 -5.49 -2.31 -2.56
CA MET A 235 -6.45 -1.21 -2.72
C MET A 235 -5.85 0.11 -2.25
N ARG A 236 -6.40 1.21 -2.78
CA ARG A 236 -6.05 2.57 -2.33
C ARG A 236 -6.76 2.98 -1.05
N GLU A 237 -7.94 2.42 -0.83
CA GLU A 237 -8.75 2.58 0.38
C GLU A 237 -9.09 1.20 0.92
N PHE A 238 -8.68 0.90 2.13
CA PHE A 238 -8.87 -0.41 2.75
C PHE A 238 -9.16 -0.27 4.24
N GLU A 239 -9.49 -1.35 4.89
CA GLU A 239 -9.72 -1.39 6.34
C GLU A 239 -8.68 -2.27 7.00
N GLN A 240 -8.13 -1.79 8.11
CA GLN A 240 -7.21 -2.53 8.95
C GLN A 240 -7.89 -2.90 10.27
N MET A 241 -7.47 -4.03 10.80
CA MET A 241 -7.72 -4.47 12.17
C MET A 241 -6.35 -4.67 12.79
N GLU A 242 -6.01 -3.85 13.76
CA GLU A 242 -4.66 -3.77 14.31
C GLU A 242 -4.70 -3.74 15.83
N MET A 243 -3.78 -4.43 16.47
CA MET A 243 -3.57 -4.43 17.91
C MET A 243 -2.08 -4.32 18.20
N GLN A 244 -1.72 -3.38 19.07
CA GLN A 244 -0.37 -3.16 19.57
C GLN A 244 -0.34 -3.50 21.06
N PHE A 245 0.68 -4.29 21.49
CA PHE A 245 0.80 -4.81 22.84
C PHE A 245 2.16 -4.48 23.46
#